data_d2ff1f81d79980ebf994be90b46af50e
#
_entry.id   d2ff1f81d79980ebf994be90b46af50e
#
_cell.length_a   1.000
_cell.length_b   1.000
_cell.length_c   1.000
_cell.angle_alpha   90.00
_cell.angle_beta   90.00
_cell.angle_gamma   90.00
#
_symmetry.space_group_name_H-M   'P 1'
#
loop_
_entity.id
_entity.type
_entity.pdbx_description
1 polymer ?
#
loop_
_entity_poly.entity_id
_entity_poly.type
_entity_poly.pdbx_seq_one_letter_code
_entity_poly.pdbx_strand_id
1 'polypeptide(L)'
;MDQEKETKRQAERCRALAQRIVRELTPASIQVLGGSGALAEALEKAGAQLLPENAEQGTAALLVVEDPEWVDLPALQCAQVLLVCTDASAMADCAKQLAAQGLYRDFEWKNRGKAQQTALFCRSAAVQDAQQLLAGYEMTLDDLRERMQQAERTGEEQTAQLERLRSDLSLSRSHEQDLEKTLNNVTSSTFWKMSWPLRYFVSKGRQLAHTFPPFVFLGQLRRVGISGVRAQAKAKKEYAKLFPGRTMRADRFASAELLVRQAADQPAAPRISIVVPLYNTPQQFLVELLDSVQNQTYQNWELCLVDAGQDETVGQTVAARAAEDPRIRYQKLEKNEGIAGNTNQGFALATGEFIALLDHDDILHPCALWYVAQAIAEQGADFVYTDEVTFEGDIDHLTVYHFKPDYMLDNLRSNNYICHLSVFSAKLLAAVGGDERAAYNGSQDYDLYLRLTEKAHKIVHIPHLLYYWRSSPTSVASNISAKTYCLEAAVKALYAHYERVGVPVDEVSMI
;
A
#
# COMPACT_ATOMS: atom_id res chain seq x y z
N MET A 1 -34.55 52.27 0.44
CA MET A 1 -34.43 51.33 -0.72
C MET A 1 -33.63 50.05 -0.41
N ASP A 2 -32.49 50.12 0.30
CA ASP A 2 -31.74 48.91 0.67
C ASP A 2 -32.35 48.12 1.83
N GLN A 3 -32.89 48.82 2.84
CA GLN A 3 -33.56 48.16 3.97
C GLN A 3 -34.84 47.44 3.56
N GLU A 4 -35.61 47.97 2.63
CA GLU A 4 -36.83 47.34 2.14
C GLU A 4 -36.57 46.11 1.27
N LYS A 5 -35.44 46.12 0.52
CA LYS A 5 -34.98 44.95 -0.23
C LYS A 5 -34.46 43.85 0.71
N GLU A 6 -33.78 44.18 1.80
CA GLU A 6 -33.28 43.22 2.78
C GLU A 6 -34.42 42.58 3.57
N THR A 7 -35.41 43.35 3.99
CA THR A 7 -36.64 42.85 4.66
C THR A 7 -37.39 41.88 3.75
N LYS A 8 -37.51 42.18 2.45
CA LYS A 8 -38.17 41.32 1.48
C LYS A 8 -37.41 40.01 1.28
N ARG A 9 -36.08 40.07 1.21
CA ARG A 9 -35.21 38.86 1.09
C ARG A 9 -35.29 37.99 2.34
N GLN A 10 -35.34 38.60 3.54
CA GLN A 10 -35.50 37.85 4.80
C GLN A 10 -36.85 37.15 4.85
N ALA A 11 -37.94 37.82 4.46
CA ALA A 11 -39.28 37.21 4.38
C ALA A 11 -39.34 36.03 3.39
N GLU A 12 -38.63 36.12 2.25
CA GLU A 12 -38.53 35.03 1.28
C GLU A 12 -37.73 33.85 1.84
N ARG A 13 -36.64 34.09 2.58
CA ARG A 13 -35.83 33.05 3.28
C ARG A 13 -36.66 32.35 4.33
N CYS A 14 -37.39 33.08 5.20
CA CYS A 14 -38.27 32.51 6.22
C CYS A 14 -39.38 31.63 5.59
N ARG A 15 -39.98 32.06 4.48
CA ARG A 15 -40.97 31.25 3.77
C ARG A 15 -40.39 29.93 3.23
N ALA A 16 -39.22 29.99 2.60
CA ALA A 16 -38.58 28.82 2.06
C ALA A 16 -38.21 27.80 3.17
N LEU A 17 -37.70 28.34 4.29
CA LEU A 17 -37.35 27.50 5.47
C LEU A 17 -38.61 26.91 6.11
N ALA A 18 -39.67 27.70 6.31
CA ALA A 18 -40.92 27.24 6.89
C ALA A 18 -41.58 26.12 6.05
N GLN A 19 -41.61 26.28 4.72
CA GLN A 19 -42.13 25.22 3.83
C GLN A 19 -41.30 23.95 3.91
N ARG A 20 -40.00 24.07 4.08
CA ARG A 20 -39.10 22.96 4.21
C ARG A 20 -39.29 22.23 5.55
N ILE A 21 -39.41 22.95 6.67
CA ILE A 21 -39.67 22.40 7.98
C ILE A 21 -40.96 21.58 7.97
N VAL A 22 -42.05 22.16 7.47
CA VAL A 22 -43.37 21.48 7.42
C VAL A 22 -43.36 20.26 6.54
N ARG A 23 -42.70 20.33 5.37
CA ARG A 23 -42.64 19.21 4.43
C ARG A 23 -41.71 18.08 4.85
N GLU A 24 -40.50 18.41 5.37
CA GLU A 24 -39.48 17.40 5.65
C GLU A 24 -39.55 16.84 7.06
N LEU A 25 -39.96 17.64 8.05
CA LEU A 25 -40.03 17.19 9.45
C LEU A 25 -41.46 16.83 9.89
N THR A 26 -42.48 17.31 9.20
CA THR A 26 -43.91 17.02 9.49
C THR A 26 -44.27 17.03 10.98
N PRO A 27 -43.86 18.05 11.78
CA PRO A 27 -44.07 18.03 13.21
C PRO A 27 -45.53 18.24 13.57
N ALA A 28 -46.00 17.56 14.63
CA ALA A 28 -47.41 17.69 15.09
C ALA A 28 -47.68 19.08 15.72
N SER A 29 -46.68 19.68 16.34
CA SER A 29 -46.72 21.04 16.88
C SER A 29 -45.31 21.66 16.92
N ILE A 30 -45.25 22.98 16.76
CA ILE A 30 -43.98 23.75 16.75
C ILE A 30 -44.05 24.84 17.77
N GLN A 31 -43.00 25.02 18.53
CA GLN A 31 -42.76 26.22 19.36
C GLN A 31 -41.55 26.96 18.78
N VAL A 32 -41.65 28.25 18.57
CA VAL A 32 -40.55 29.09 18.06
C VAL A 32 -40.08 30.00 19.19
N LEU A 33 -38.79 30.00 19.46
CA LEU A 33 -38.15 30.86 20.48
C LEU A 33 -37.12 31.75 19.77
N GLY A 34 -37.14 33.03 20.17
CA GLY A 34 -36.21 34.04 19.64
C GLY A 34 -36.59 34.56 18.25
N GLY A 35 -35.68 35.34 17.66
CA GLY A 35 -35.80 35.88 16.31
C GLY A 35 -36.77 37.03 16.16
N SER A 36 -37.06 37.41 14.89
CA SER A 36 -37.87 38.58 14.53
C SER A 36 -39.39 38.28 14.42
N GLY A 37 -39.82 37.06 14.74
CA GLY A 37 -41.20 36.60 14.51
C GLY A 37 -41.53 36.28 13.07
N ALA A 38 -40.69 36.63 12.11
CA ALA A 38 -40.93 36.41 10.67
C ALA A 38 -40.98 34.91 10.30
N LEU A 39 -40.22 34.07 10.99
CA LEU A 39 -40.25 32.65 10.77
C LEU A 39 -41.50 32.02 11.35
N ALA A 40 -41.98 32.45 12.53
CA ALA A 40 -43.23 32.02 13.10
C ALA A 40 -44.42 32.31 12.21
N GLU A 41 -44.53 33.55 11.67
CA GLU A 41 -45.58 33.93 10.71
C GLU A 41 -45.49 33.09 9.40
N ALA A 42 -44.27 32.78 8.96
CA ALA A 42 -44.08 31.95 7.76
C ALA A 42 -44.48 30.49 7.99
N LEU A 43 -44.25 29.94 9.20
CA LEU A 43 -44.66 28.61 9.60
C LEU A 43 -46.18 28.46 9.68
N GLU A 44 -46.87 29.45 10.25
CA GLU A 44 -48.34 29.48 10.26
C GLU A 44 -48.92 29.51 8.85
N LYS A 45 -48.35 30.35 7.96
CA LYS A 45 -48.77 30.39 6.54
C LYS A 45 -48.46 29.10 5.79
N ALA A 46 -47.49 28.32 6.25
CA ALA A 46 -47.19 26.99 5.70
C ALA A 46 -48.07 25.86 6.29
N GLY A 47 -48.98 26.20 7.21
CA GLY A 47 -49.92 25.25 7.81
C GLY A 47 -49.38 24.54 9.06
N ALA A 48 -48.35 25.05 9.70
CA ALA A 48 -47.86 24.48 10.96
C ALA A 48 -48.79 24.86 12.15
N GLN A 49 -48.96 23.93 13.07
CA GLN A 49 -49.59 24.21 14.34
C GLN A 49 -48.58 24.81 15.33
N LEU A 50 -48.63 26.12 15.54
CA LEU A 50 -47.78 26.80 16.49
C LEU A 50 -48.33 26.77 17.90
N LEU A 51 -47.42 26.57 18.86
CA LEU A 51 -47.67 26.77 20.27
C LEU A 51 -47.24 28.17 20.68
N PRO A 52 -47.88 28.76 21.72
CA PRO A 52 -47.45 30.07 22.25
C PRO A 52 -45.97 30.02 22.69
N GLU A 53 -45.28 31.18 22.60
CA GLU A 53 -43.88 31.27 23.02
C GLU A 53 -43.66 30.92 24.49
N ASN A 54 -44.67 31.16 25.32
CA ASN A 54 -44.68 30.84 26.76
C ASN A 54 -45.31 29.48 27.08
N ALA A 55 -45.51 28.61 26.11
CA ALA A 55 -45.96 27.26 26.31
C ALA A 55 -44.96 26.48 27.20
N GLU A 56 -45.50 25.53 28.00
CA GLU A 56 -44.69 24.70 28.86
C GLU A 56 -43.66 23.90 28.04
N GLN A 57 -42.36 24.03 28.42
CA GLN A 57 -41.30 23.37 27.69
C GLN A 57 -41.49 21.86 27.69
N GLY A 58 -41.36 21.24 26.49
CA GLY A 58 -41.58 19.83 26.28
C GLY A 58 -42.96 19.46 25.73
N THR A 59 -43.89 20.41 25.58
CA THR A 59 -45.18 20.21 24.95
C THR A 59 -45.12 20.25 23.42
N ALA A 60 -44.10 20.88 22.84
CA ALA A 60 -43.87 20.93 21.39
C ALA A 60 -43.24 19.66 20.86
N ALA A 61 -43.73 19.17 19.70
CA ALA A 61 -43.08 18.08 19.00
C ALA A 61 -41.74 18.52 18.40
N LEU A 62 -41.63 19.78 17.96
CA LEU A 62 -40.42 20.40 17.47
C LEU A 62 -40.27 21.80 18.09
N LEU A 63 -39.14 22.05 18.70
CA LEU A 63 -38.74 23.38 19.14
C LEU A 63 -37.83 24.00 18.08
N VAL A 64 -38.19 25.16 17.57
CA VAL A 64 -37.37 25.95 16.65
C VAL A 64 -36.79 27.12 17.42
N VAL A 65 -35.45 27.21 17.45
CA VAL A 65 -34.72 28.30 18.11
C VAL A 65 -34.04 29.12 17.02
N GLU A 66 -34.48 30.36 16.85
CA GLU A 66 -33.90 31.33 15.92
C GLU A 66 -32.97 32.28 16.72
N ASP A 67 -31.72 32.40 16.25
CA ASP A 67 -30.68 33.20 16.91
C ASP A 67 -30.49 32.88 18.40
N PRO A 68 -29.96 31.69 18.72
CA PRO A 68 -29.94 31.08 20.05
C PRO A 68 -29.15 31.86 21.14
N GLU A 69 -28.43 32.92 20.78
CA GLU A 69 -27.73 33.77 21.74
C GLU A 69 -28.66 34.38 22.79
N TRP A 70 -29.97 34.40 22.51
CA TRP A 70 -31.00 34.98 23.37
C TRP A 70 -31.82 33.93 24.18
N VAL A 71 -31.52 32.64 24.00
CA VAL A 71 -32.30 31.57 24.62
C VAL A 71 -31.49 30.83 25.67
N ASP A 72 -32.07 30.63 26.84
CA ASP A 72 -31.48 29.78 27.86
C ASP A 72 -31.65 28.29 27.49
N LEU A 73 -30.69 27.78 26.73
CA LEU A 73 -30.66 26.39 26.23
C LEU A 73 -30.60 25.33 27.35
N PRO A 74 -30.09 25.58 28.56
CA PRO A 74 -30.06 24.57 29.64
C PRO A 74 -31.44 24.04 30.09
N ALA A 75 -32.51 24.72 29.74
CA ALA A 75 -33.86 24.37 30.23
C ALA A 75 -34.70 23.54 29.21
N LEU A 76 -34.16 23.14 28.07
CA LEU A 76 -34.94 22.49 27.02
C LEU A 76 -35.31 21.04 27.32
N GLN A 77 -36.58 20.71 27.32
CA GLN A 77 -37.11 19.35 27.57
C GLN A 77 -37.73 18.65 26.36
N CYS A 78 -37.68 19.28 25.18
CA CYS A 78 -38.25 18.72 23.95
C CYS A 78 -37.40 17.57 23.36
N ALA A 79 -38.05 16.73 22.52
CA ALA A 79 -37.40 15.60 21.87
C ALA A 79 -36.57 16.03 20.63
N GLN A 80 -36.96 17.14 20.01
CA GLN A 80 -36.33 17.67 18.79
C GLN A 80 -36.16 19.19 18.90
N VAL A 81 -34.97 19.66 18.53
CA VAL A 81 -34.62 21.08 18.48
C VAL A 81 -34.03 21.40 17.12
N LEU A 82 -34.62 22.37 16.42
CA LEU A 82 -34.07 22.91 15.18
C LEU A 82 -33.41 24.27 15.51
N LEU A 83 -32.10 24.33 15.40
CA LEU A 83 -31.37 25.59 15.51
C LEU A 83 -31.30 26.28 14.14
N VAL A 84 -31.54 27.59 14.17
CA VAL A 84 -31.43 28.49 13.02
C VAL A 84 -30.50 29.62 13.42
N CYS A 85 -29.23 29.55 13.02
CA CYS A 85 -28.21 30.52 13.41
C CYS A 85 -27.70 31.30 12.22
N THR A 86 -27.42 32.57 12.44
CA THR A 86 -26.77 33.46 11.45
C THR A 86 -25.25 33.38 11.52
N ASP A 87 -24.68 32.87 12.59
CA ASP A 87 -23.24 32.70 12.80
C ASP A 87 -22.85 31.23 13.06
N ALA A 88 -21.79 30.78 12.41
CA ALA A 88 -21.25 29.43 12.54
C ALA A 88 -20.65 29.16 13.92
N SER A 89 -20.10 30.18 14.58
CA SER A 89 -19.53 30.03 15.92
C SER A 89 -20.63 29.84 16.96
N ALA A 90 -21.71 30.61 16.86
CA ALA A 90 -22.90 30.46 17.71
C ALA A 90 -23.54 29.08 17.57
N MET A 91 -23.59 28.53 16.33
CA MET A 91 -24.09 27.16 16.08
C MET A 91 -23.23 26.11 16.82
N ALA A 92 -21.91 26.24 16.79
CA ALA A 92 -21.01 25.29 17.44
C ALA A 92 -21.12 25.33 18.97
N ASP A 93 -21.27 26.50 19.56
CA ASP A 93 -21.42 26.65 21.01
C ASP A 93 -22.77 26.13 21.50
N CYS A 94 -23.85 26.42 20.77
CA CYS A 94 -25.17 25.87 21.07
C CYS A 94 -25.21 24.35 20.92
N ALA A 95 -24.54 23.80 19.90
CA ALA A 95 -24.44 22.34 19.71
C ALA A 95 -23.79 21.64 20.90
N LYS A 96 -22.76 22.24 21.52
CA LYS A 96 -22.15 21.72 22.77
C LYS A 96 -23.10 21.73 23.93
N GLN A 97 -23.87 22.83 24.10
CA GLN A 97 -24.85 22.94 25.17
C GLN A 97 -26.01 21.93 25.02
N LEU A 98 -26.48 21.72 23.79
CA LEU A 98 -27.52 20.72 23.50
C LEU A 98 -27.00 19.29 23.70
N ALA A 99 -25.76 18.99 23.32
CA ALA A 99 -25.13 17.70 23.55
C ALA A 99 -25.04 17.37 25.05
N ALA A 100 -24.72 18.38 25.91
CA ALA A 100 -24.72 18.21 27.38
C ALA A 100 -26.11 17.87 27.96
N GLN A 101 -27.20 18.14 27.22
CA GLN A 101 -28.58 17.80 27.56
C GLN A 101 -29.09 16.52 26.87
N GLY A 102 -28.21 15.78 26.17
CA GLY A 102 -28.56 14.56 25.45
C GLY A 102 -29.29 14.80 24.14
N LEU A 103 -29.12 15.96 23.54
CA LEU A 103 -29.61 16.32 22.21
C LEU A 103 -28.45 16.36 21.23
N TYR A 104 -28.47 15.51 20.24
CA TYR A 104 -27.37 15.34 19.29
C TYR A 104 -27.78 15.73 17.89
N ARG A 105 -26.85 16.29 17.12
CA ARG A 105 -27.10 16.73 15.76
C ARG A 105 -27.46 15.54 14.86
N ASP A 106 -28.63 15.57 14.30
CA ASP A 106 -29.11 14.56 13.33
C ASP A 106 -28.71 14.93 11.92
N PHE A 107 -29.03 16.16 11.47
CA PHE A 107 -28.57 16.64 10.17
C PHE A 107 -28.44 18.16 10.13
N GLU A 108 -27.75 18.66 9.11
CA GLU A 108 -27.57 20.09 8.84
C GLU A 108 -28.04 20.42 7.44
N TRP A 109 -28.89 21.42 7.33
CA TRP A 109 -29.32 21.94 6.03
C TRP A 109 -28.31 22.95 5.50
N LYS A 110 -27.60 22.62 4.44
CA LYS A 110 -26.75 23.58 3.72
C LYS A 110 -27.60 24.51 2.87
N ASN A 111 -27.72 25.75 3.29
CA ASN A 111 -28.37 26.80 2.50
C ASN A 111 -27.44 27.28 1.38
N ARG A 112 -27.84 27.20 0.11
CA ARG A 112 -27.09 27.78 -1.02
C ARG A 112 -27.01 29.29 -0.85
N GLY A 113 -25.84 29.79 -0.43
CA GLY A 113 -25.51 31.21 -0.36
C GLY A 113 -25.75 31.88 0.99
N LYS A 114 -24.75 31.74 1.83
CA LYS A 114 -24.33 32.56 2.97
C LYS A 114 -25.19 32.71 4.24
N ALA A 115 -24.51 32.64 5.35
CA ALA A 115 -24.75 33.16 6.68
C ALA A 115 -25.76 32.43 7.56
N GLN A 116 -26.76 31.71 7.08
CA GLN A 116 -27.71 31.05 7.96
C GLN A 116 -27.46 29.53 7.94
N GLN A 117 -27.07 28.98 9.09
CA GLN A 117 -26.94 27.54 9.32
C GLN A 117 -28.21 27.02 10.02
N THR A 118 -28.67 25.85 9.63
CA THR A 118 -29.85 25.22 10.22
C THR A 118 -29.52 23.77 10.51
N ALA A 119 -29.60 23.36 11.76
CA ALA A 119 -29.32 22.00 12.19
C ALA A 119 -30.40 21.44 13.10
N LEU A 120 -30.81 20.19 12.87
CA LEU A 120 -31.75 19.45 13.72
C LEU A 120 -30.97 18.65 14.77
N PHE A 121 -31.43 18.72 16.01
CA PHE A 121 -30.91 17.96 17.15
C PHE A 121 -32.03 17.09 17.72
N CYS A 122 -31.72 15.81 17.98
CA CYS A 122 -32.67 14.85 18.50
C CYS A 122 -32.14 14.15 19.74
N ARG A 123 -33.07 13.78 20.66
CA ARG A 123 -32.77 12.85 21.76
C ARG A 123 -32.85 11.42 21.23
N SER A 124 -31.70 10.84 20.88
CA SER A 124 -31.66 9.45 20.42
C SER A 124 -30.28 8.84 20.74
N ALA A 125 -30.30 7.67 21.36
CA ALA A 125 -29.09 6.90 21.61
C ALA A 125 -28.34 6.57 20.30
N ALA A 126 -29.08 6.27 19.22
CA ALA A 126 -28.49 5.97 17.92
C ALA A 126 -27.75 7.18 17.30
N VAL A 127 -28.22 8.40 17.54
CA VAL A 127 -27.56 9.64 17.10
C VAL A 127 -26.31 9.90 17.94
N GLN A 128 -26.32 9.58 19.23
CA GLN A 128 -25.17 9.66 20.10
C GLN A 128 -24.04 8.73 19.64
N ASP A 129 -24.37 7.47 19.36
CA ASP A 129 -23.40 6.48 18.87
C ASP A 129 -22.82 6.88 17.50
N ALA A 130 -23.66 7.39 16.60
CA ALA A 130 -23.23 7.89 15.29
C ALA A 130 -22.30 9.11 15.41
N GLN A 131 -22.54 10.02 16.37
CA GLN A 131 -21.69 11.19 16.59
C GLN A 131 -20.36 10.84 17.26
N GLN A 132 -20.33 9.86 18.16
CA GLN A 132 -19.07 9.35 18.72
C GLN A 132 -18.22 8.69 17.63
N LEU A 133 -18.85 7.94 16.74
CA LEU A 133 -18.18 7.39 15.55
C LEU A 133 -17.64 8.49 14.63
N LEU A 134 -18.44 9.53 14.34
CA LEU A 134 -18.03 10.68 13.51
C LEU A 134 -16.87 11.45 14.14
N ALA A 135 -16.90 11.70 15.45
CA ALA A 135 -15.79 12.34 16.17
C ALA A 135 -14.50 11.49 16.10
N GLY A 136 -14.64 10.17 16.16
CA GLY A 136 -13.52 9.25 15.93
C GLY A 136 -12.95 9.35 14.51
N TYR A 137 -13.82 9.44 13.50
CA TYR A 137 -13.40 9.64 12.12
C TYR A 137 -12.76 11.03 11.87
N GLU A 138 -13.27 12.09 12.50
CA GLU A 138 -12.69 13.43 12.39
C GLU A 138 -11.28 13.48 12.98
N MET A 139 -11.03 12.86 14.14
CA MET A 139 -9.68 12.71 14.71
C MET A 139 -8.77 11.91 13.80
N THR A 140 -9.27 10.84 13.17
CA THR A 140 -8.50 10.04 12.23
C THR A 140 -8.18 10.82 10.94
N LEU A 141 -9.10 11.64 10.47
CA LEU A 141 -8.89 12.50 9.31
C LEU A 141 -7.87 13.60 9.57
N ASP A 142 -7.83 14.16 10.78
CA ASP A 142 -6.83 15.16 11.15
C ASP A 142 -5.43 14.54 11.28
N ASP A 143 -5.29 13.34 11.87
CA ASP A 143 -4.04 12.56 11.87
C ASP A 143 -3.57 12.26 10.43
N LEU A 144 -4.50 11.85 9.56
CA LEU A 144 -4.19 11.61 8.15
C LEU A 144 -3.76 12.89 7.40
N ARG A 145 -4.38 14.04 7.70
CA ARG A 145 -3.97 15.33 7.13
C ARG A 145 -2.58 15.74 7.58
N GLU A 146 -2.25 15.55 8.86
CA GLU A 146 -0.91 15.82 9.37
C GLU A 146 0.13 14.91 8.71
N ARG A 147 -0.17 13.62 8.58
CA ARG A 147 0.71 12.67 7.87
C ARG A 147 0.87 13.01 6.40
N MET A 148 -0.19 13.41 5.72
CA MET A 148 -0.10 13.89 4.33
C MET A 148 0.80 15.12 4.22
N GLN A 149 0.63 16.11 5.08
CA GLN A 149 1.49 17.31 5.09
C GLN A 149 2.95 16.95 5.39
N GLN A 150 3.20 16.00 6.28
CA GLN A 150 4.54 15.51 6.56
C GLN A 150 5.12 14.78 5.34
N ALA A 151 4.33 13.94 4.66
CA ALA A 151 4.76 13.25 3.45
C ALA A 151 5.04 14.22 2.29
N GLU A 152 4.23 15.28 2.14
CA GLU A 152 4.48 16.33 1.15
C GLU A 152 5.79 17.05 1.40
N ARG A 153 6.07 17.45 2.66
CA ARG A 153 7.36 18.07 3.04
C ARG A 153 8.54 17.15 2.75
N THR A 154 8.42 15.87 3.11
CA THR A 154 9.45 14.86 2.83
C THR A 154 9.64 14.69 1.31
N GLY A 155 8.56 14.72 0.53
CA GLY A 155 8.60 14.68 -0.93
C GLY A 155 9.30 15.90 -1.55
N GLU A 156 9.06 17.10 -1.02
CA GLU A 156 9.75 18.33 -1.45
C GLU A 156 11.24 18.28 -1.13
N GLU A 157 11.62 17.79 0.07
CA GLU A 157 13.03 17.60 0.45
C GLU A 157 13.74 16.59 -0.45
N GLN A 158 13.08 15.46 -0.76
CA GLN A 158 13.60 14.45 -1.69
C GLN A 158 13.73 15.00 -3.11
N THR A 159 12.78 15.81 -3.56
CA THR A 159 12.82 16.44 -4.87
C THR A 159 14.01 17.42 -4.97
N ALA A 160 14.22 18.23 -3.94
CA ALA A 160 15.37 19.13 -3.86
C ALA A 160 16.71 18.37 -3.83
N GLN A 161 16.74 17.22 -3.14
CA GLN A 161 17.93 16.35 -3.12
C GLN A 161 18.19 15.72 -4.50
N LEU A 162 17.15 15.29 -5.20
CA LEU A 162 17.25 14.76 -6.58
C LEU A 162 17.76 15.83 -7.57
N GLU A 163 17.31 17.06 -7.42
CA GLU A 163 17.80 18.17 -8.26
C GLU A 163 19.28 18.45 -8.02
N ARG A 164 19.73 18.43 -6.75
CA ARG A 164 21.15 18.53 -6.42
C ARG A 164 21.97 17.40 -7.03
N LEU A 165 21.54 16.15 -6.87
CA LEU A 165 22.20 14.99 -7.47
C LEU A 165 22.21 15.04 -9.00
N ARG A 166 21.16 15.54 -9.66
CA ARG A 166 21.15 15.77 -11.10
C ARG A 166 22.14 16.84 -11.53
N SER A 167 22.26 17.91 -10.76
CA SER A 167 23.27 18.96 -10.99
C SER A 167 24.69 18.41 -10.86
N ASP A 168 24.96 17.64 -9.81
CA ASP A 168 26.26 17.00 -9.58
C ASP A 168 26.59 16.00 -10.69
N LEU A 169 25.61 15.23 -11.15
CA LEU A 169 25.77 14.30 -12.27
C LEU A 169 26.06 15.04 -13.58
N SER A 170 25.40 16.19 -13.82
CA SER A 170 25.65 17.01 -15.01
C SER A 170 27.06 17.58 -15.03
N LEU A 171 27.54 18.05 -13.86
CA LEU A 171 28.92 18.50 -13.67
C LEU A 171 29.92 17.37 -13.89
N SER A 172 29.64 16.17 -13.36
CA SER A 172 30.48 14.99 -13.56
C SER A 172 30.57 14.58 -15.03
N ARG A 173 29.45 14.61 -15.76
CA ARG A 173 29.40 14.33 -17.21
C ARG A 173 30.17 15.38 -18.04
N SER A 174 30.09 16.64 -17.64
CA SER A 174 30.89 17.71 -18.28
C SER A 174 32.39 17.47 -18.08
N HIS A 175 32.80 17.09 -16.87
CA HIS A 175 34.20 16.72 -16.57
C HIS A 175 34.64 15.47 -17.38
N GLU A 176 33.79 14.49 -17.52
CA GLU A 176 34.05 13.29 -18.30
C GLU A 176 34.28 13.62 -19.78
N GLN A 177 33.44 14.50 -20.37
CA GLN A 177 33.61 14.97 -21.73
C GLN A 177 34.89 15.78 -21.94
N ASP A 178 35.27 16.61 -20.96
CA ASP A 178 36.51 17.36 -21.03
C ASP A 178 37.76 16.46 -20.87
N LEU A 179 37.64 15.41 -20.05
CA LEU A 179 38.66 14.37 -19.94
C LEU A 179 38.78 13.55 -21.22
N GLU A 180 37.67 13.20 -21.86
CA GLU A 180 37.67 12.52 -23.17
C GLU A 180 38.29 13.36 -24.25
N LYS A 181 37.97 14.67 -24.33
CA LYS A 181 38.63 15.60 -25.27
C LYS A 181 40.14 15.67 -25.02
N THR A 182 40.54 15.78 -23.75
CA THR A 182 41.92 15.81 -23.37
C THR A 182 42.64 14.49 -23.70
N LEU A 183 41.98 13.35 -23.43
CA LEU A 183 42.47 12.03 -23.77
C LEU A 183 42.65 11.85 -25.30
N ASN A 184 41.68 12.30 -26.06
CA ASN A 184 41.72 12.24 -27.54
C ASN A 184 42.85 13.11 -28.10
N ASN A 185 43.06 14.30 -27.53
CA ASN A 185 44.18 15.18 -27.93
C ASN A 185 45.53 14.54 -27.60
N VAL A 186 45.66 13.92 -26.43
CA VAL A 186 46.90 13.24 -26.03
C VAL A 186 47.12 11.98 -26.90
N THR A 187 46.09 11.18 -27.09
CA THR A 187 46.20 9.89 -27.85
C THR A 187 46.38 10.08 -29.34
N SER A 188 45.95 11.18 -29.90
CA SER A 188 46.17 11.54 -31.32
C SER A 188 47.57 12.11 -31.57
N SER A 189 48.28 12.56 -30.53
CA SER A 189 49.60 13.15 -30.65
C SER A 189 50.67 12.16 -31.18
N THR A 190 51.63 12.68 -31.95
CA THR A 190 52.71 11.87 -32.51
C THR A 190 53.57 11.21 -31.41
N PHE A 191 53.78 11.91 -30.28
CA PHE A 191 54.48 11.38 -29.12
C PHE A 191 53.75 10.18 -28.49
N TRP A 192 52.39 10.23 -28.43
CA TRP A 192 51.60 9.13 -27.90
C TRP A 192 51.72 7.89 -28.81
N LYS A 193 51.71 8.07 -30.12
CA LYS A 193 51.83 6.98 -31.09
C LYS A 193 53.18 6.32 -31.03
N MET A 194 54.28 7.10 -30.91
CA MET A 194 55.64 6.59 -30.78
C MET A 194 55.90 5.84 -29.47
N SER A 195 55.20 6.17 -28.39
CA SER A 195 55.37 5.52 -27.10
C SER A 195 54.50 4.25 -26.90
N TRP A 196 53.80 3.78 -27.99
CA TRP A 196 52.89 2.62 -27.93
C TRP A 196 53.55 1.33 -27.35
N PRO A 197 54.76 0.91 -27.71
CA PRO A 197 55.35 -0.32 -27.17
C PRO A 197 55.54 -0.26 -25.66
N LEU A 198 56.01 0.87 -25.15
CA LEU A 198 56.25 1.05 -23.71
C LEU A 198 54.93 1.00 -22.95
N ARG A 199 53.85 1.59 -23.47
CA ARG A 199 52.53 1.61 -22.85
C ARG A 199 51.85 0.24 -22.88
N TYR A 200 52.09 -0.55 -23.90
CA TYR A 200 51.58 -1.91 -23.97
C TYR A 200 52.10 -2.77 -22.83
N PHE A 201 53.37 -2.66 -22.48
CA PHE A 201 53.93 -3.36 -21.33
C PHE A 201 53.42 -2.80 -20.00
N VAL A 202 53.20 -1.49 -19.88
CA VAL A 202 52.65 -0.85 -18.67
C VAL A 202 51.15 -1.19 -18.52
N SER A 203 50.35 -1.26 -19.60
CA SER A 203 48.93 -1.62 -19.55
C SER A 203 48.72 -3.09 -19.13
N LYS A 204 49.53 -4.02 -19.69
CA LYS A 204 49.54 -5.40 -19.21
C LYS A 204 49.94 -5.54 -17.74
N GLY A 205 50.88 -4.75 -17.30
CA GLY A 205 51.26 -4.68 -15.89
C GLY A 205 50.13 -4.15 -15.01
N ARG A 206 49.33 -3.15 -15.48
CA ARG A 206 48.15 -2.64 -14.76
C ARG A 206 46.99 -3.63 -14.74
N GLN A 207 46.71 -4.34 -15.83
CA GLN A 207 45.68 -5.38 -15.86
C GLN A 207 45.97 -6.51 -14.84
N LEU A 208 47.27 -6.90 -14.74
CA LEU A 208 47.72 -7.82 -13.69
C LEU A 208 47.59 -7.20 -12.28
N ALA A 209 47.75 -5.89 -12.13
CA ALA A 209 47.63 -5.21 -10.86
C ALA A 209 46.19 -5.14 -10.34
N HIS A 210 45.15 -5.03 -11.24
CA HIS A 210 43.74 -5.04 -10.83
C HIS A 210 43.24 -6.44 -10.45
N THR A 211 43.87 -7.48 -10.94
CA THR A 211 43.57 -8.88 -10.60
C THR A 211 44.46 -9.41 -9.47
N PHE A 212 45.52 -8.69 -9.10
CA PHE A 212 46.47 -9.13 -8.07
C PHE A 212 45.92 -8.83 -6.67
N PRO A 213 45.68 -9.84 -5.82
CA PRO A 213 45.04 -9.68 -4.50
C PRO A 213 45.56 -8.54 -3.63
N PRO A 214 46.87 -8.21 -3.57
CA PRO A 214 47.38 -7.09 -2.76
C PRO A 214 46.85 -5.71 -3.17
N PHE A 215 46.62 -5.45 -4.44
CA PHE A 215 46.14 -4.14 -4.92
C PHE A 215 44.66 -3.93 -4.69
N VAL A 216 43.85 -4.99 -4.81
CA VAL A 216 42.44 -4.99 -4.42
C VAL A 216 42.30 -4.70 -2.92
N PHE A 217 43.18 -5.31 -2.11
CA PHE A 217 43.22 -5.07 -0.67
C PHE A 217 43.60 -3.60 -0.33
N LEU A 218 44.59 -3.02 -1.02
CA LEU A 218 44.95 -1.60 -0.84
C LEU A 218 43.81 -0.65 -1.22
N GLY A 219 43.05 -0.95 -2.26
CA GLY A 219 41.87 -0.19 -2.65
C GLY A 219 40.78 -0.20 -1.57
N GLN A 220 40.51 -1.35 -0.99
CA GLN A 220 39.55 -1.50 0.11
C GLN A 220 40.05 -0.80 1.39
N LEU A 221 41.34 -0.93 1.70
CA LEU A 221 41.96 -0.27 2.86
C LEU A 221 41.83 1.26 2.80
N ARG A 222 41.90 1.82 1.60
CA ARG A 222 41.75 3.26 1.36
C ARG A 222 40.29 3.74 1.54
N ARG A 223 39.30 2.88 1.28
CA ARG A 223 37.87 3.22 1.39
C ARG A 223 37.30 3.09 2.80
N VAL A 224 37.62 2.01 3.50
CA VAL A 224 36.96 1.65 4.78
C VAL A 224 37.93 1.54 5.96
N GLY A 225 39.22 1.77 5.77
CA GLY A 225 40.26 1.63 6.80
C GLY A 225 40.55 0.18 7.20
N ILE A 226 41.56 -0.02 8.03
CA ILE A 226 41.97 -1.35 8.49
C ILE A 226 40.86 -2.07 9.30
N SER A 227 40.17 -1.31 10.16
CA SER A 227 39.09 -1.83 11.00
C SER A 227 37.89 -2.30 10.15
N GLY A 228 37.49 -1.50 9.14
CA GLY A 228 36.42 -1.86 8.23
C GLY A 228 36.76 -3.06 7.36
N VAL A 229 37.97 -3.16 6.82
CA VAL A 229 38.42 -4.35 6.06
C VAL A 229 38.39 -5.62 6.94
N ARG A 230 38.83 -5.50 8.19
CA ARG A 230 38.77 -6.63 9.14
C ARG A 230 37.33 -7.04 9.47
N ALA A 231 36.46 -6.07 9.69
CA ALA A 231 35.03 -6.34 9.95
C ALA A 231 34.36 -7.03 8.77
N GLN A 232 34.56 -6.53 7.53
CA GLN A 232 34.05 -7.17 6.32
C GLN A 232 34.60 -8.59 6.10
N ALA A 233 35.91 -8.80 6.33
CA ALA A 233 36.52 -10.11 6.21
C ALA A 233 35.96 -11.09 7.26
N LYS A 234 35.73 -10.63 8.50
CA LYS A 234 35.09 -11.41 9.56
C LYS A 234 33.65 -11.76 9.18
N ALA A 235 32.86 -10.78 8.75
CA ALA A 235 31.47 -10.99 8.35
C ALA A 235 31.36 -11.97 7.18
N LYS A 236 32.21 -11.85 6.15
CA LYS A 236 32.26 -12.80 5.03
C LYS A 236 32.60 -14.23 5.48
N LYS A 237 33.52 -14.36 6.44
CA LYS A 237 33.86 -15.66 7.00
C LYS A 237 32.74 -16.28 7.82
N GLU A 238 32.03 -15.48 8.60
CA GLU A 238 30.85 -15.91 9.34
C GLU A 238 29.69 -16.27 8.39
N TYR A 239 29.45 -15.46 7.36
CA TYR A 239 28.44 -15.76 6.32
C TYR A 239 28.72 -17.10 5.63
N ALA A 240 29.99 -17.36 5.23
CA ALA A 240 30.36 -18.63 4.61
C ALA A 240 30.20 -19.85 5.52
N LYS A 241 30.25 -19.67 6.84
CA LYS A 241 29.96 -20.75 7.80
C LYS A 241 28.45 -21.01 7.95
N LEU A 242 27.66 -19.92 7.96
CA LEU A 242 26.21 -20.00 8.09
C LEU A 242 25.55 -20.57 6.83
N PHE A 243 26.11 -20.29 5.66
CA PHE A 243 25.58 -20.69 4.36
C PHE A 243 26.66 -21.45 3.53
N PRO A 244 27.06 -22.63 3.93
CA PRO A 244 28.11 -23.38 3.22
C PRO A 244 27.62 -23.84 1.84
N GLY A 245 28.52 -23.78 0.86
CA GLY A 245 28.25 -24.26 -0.51
C GLY A 245 27.36 -23.35 -1.36
N ARG A 246 27.01 -22.15 -0.87
CA ARG A 246 26.19 -21.21 -1.64
C ARG A 246 26.99 -20.59 -2.79
N THR A 247 26.44 -20.68 -3.99
CA THR A 247 27.02 -20.14 -5.23
C THR A 247 26.58 -18.70 -5.46
N MET A 248 25.37 -18.34 -5.05
CA MET A 248 24.86 -16.98 -5.17
C MET A 248 25.61 -16.02 -4.23
N ARG A 249 26.03 -14.90 -4.80
CA ARG A 249 26.71 -13.85 -4.07
C ARG A 249 25.69 -12.94 -3.40
N ALA A 250 25.13 -13.37 -2.27
CA ALA A 250 24.13 -12.62 -1.52
C ALA A 250 24.62 -11.21 -1.09
N ASP A 251 25.93 -11.03 -1.00
CA ASP A 251 26.57 -9.72 -0.76
C ASP A 251 26.38 -8.69 -1.89
N ARG A 252 25.86 -9.09 -3.05
CA ARG A 252 25.40 -8.17 -4.11
C ARG A 252 24.12 -7.44 -3.72
N PHE A 253 23.25 -8.06 -2.92
CA PHE A 253 21.97 -7.52 -2.52
C PHE A 253 22.03 -6.76 -1.20
N ALA A 254 22.83 -7.25 -0.25
CA ALA A 254 22.94 -6.68 1.09
C ALA A 254 24.37 -6.81 1.64
N SER A 255 24.73 -6.00 2.62
CA SER A 255 26.05 -6.11 3.24
C SER A 255 26.19 -7.43 4.02
N ALA A 256 27.40 -8.00 4.02
CA ALA A 256 27.66 -9.22 4.77
C ALA A 256 27.36 -9.07 6.28
N GLU A 257 27.55 -7.87 6.83
CA GLU A 257 27.22 -7.55 8.22
C GLU A 257 25.72 -7.66 8.49
N LEU A 258 24.87 -7.15 7.58
CA LEU A 258 23.41 -7.26 7.69
C LEU A 258 22.97 -8.72 7.60
N LEU A 259 23.48 -9.47 6.62
CA LEU A 259 23.13 -10.86 6.41
C LEU A 259 23.51 -11.73 7.63
N VAL A 260 24.72 -11.53 8.19
CA VAL A 260 25.17 -12.24 9.40
C VAL A 260 24.31 -11.88 10.60
N ARG A 261 23.97 -10.61 10.77
CA ARG A 261 23.11 -10.14 11.87
C ARG A 261 21.74 -10.79 11.80
N GLN A 262 21.09 -10.74 10.64
CA GLN A 262 19.75 -11.33 10.45
C GLN A 262 19.76 -12.86 10.60
N ALA A 263 20.81 -13.54 10.13
CA ALA A 263 20.94 -14.97 10.30
C ALA A 263 21.13 -15.38 11.78
N ALA A 264 21.73 -14.51 12.59
CA ALA A 264 21.90 -14.73 14.03
C ALA A 264 20.67 -14.34 14.85
N ASP A 265 19.90 -13.33 14.39
CA ASP A 265 18.71 -12.81 15.06
C ASP A 265 17.45 -13.25 14.30
N GLN A 266 16.98 -14.47 14.62
CA GLN A 266 15.82 -15.06 13.96
C GLN A 266 14.51 -14.61 14.62
N PRO A 267 13.58 -13.96 13.88
CA PRO A 267 12.25 -13.66 14.41
C PRO A 267 11.53 -14.93 14.87
N ALA A 268 10.81 -14.85 15.98
CA ALA A 268 9.99 -15.93 16.49
C ALA A 268 8.69 -16.06 15.68
N ALA A 269 8.81 -16.49 14.43
CA ALA A 269 7.73 -16.61 13.47
C ALA A 269 7.55 -18.08 13.02
N PRO A 270 6.35 -18.44 12.53
CA PRO A 270 6.06 -19.77 12.04
C PRO A 270 6.78 -20.05 10.71
N ARG A 271 6.71 -21.32 10.28
CA ARG A 271 7.27 -21.75 9.00
C ARG A 271 6.56 -21.08 7.82
N ILE A 272 7.35 -20.63 6.84
CA ILE A 272 6.88 -20.09 5.58
C ILE A 272 7.12 -21.11 4.47
N SER A 273 6.05 -21.55 3.80
CA SER A 273 6.11 -22.37 2.59
C SER A 273 6.17 -21.47 1.36
N ILE A 274 7.27 -21.54 0.63
CA ILE A 274 7.42 -20.83 -0.64
C ILE A 274 6.90 -21.74 -1.73
N VAL A 275 5.81 -21.35 -2.40
CA VAL A 275 5.16 -22.13 -3.45
C VAL A 275 5.58 -21.59 -4.83
N VAL A 276 6.10 -22.48 -5.66
CA VAL A 276 6.62 -22.15 -6.99
C VAL A 276 6.07 -23.14 -8.01
N PRO A 277 5.14 -22.75 -8.88
CA PRO A 277 4.74 -23.54 -10.02
C PRO A 277 5.81 -23.45 -11.12
N LEU A 278 6.37 -24.59 -11.53
CA LEU A 278 7.36 -24.68 -12.59
C LEU A 278 6.69 -25.15 -13.89
N TYR A 279 6.96 -24.44 -14.99
CA TYR A 279 6.53 -24.88 -16.32
C TYR A 279 7.55 -24.45 -17.38
N ASN A 280 8.22 -25.42 -17.98
CA ASN A 280 9.28 -25.20 -18.97
C ASN A 280 10.33 -24.17 -18.51
N THR A 281 10.69 -24.24 -17.23
CA THR A 281 11.60 -23.28 -16.58
C THR A 281 13.00 -23.39 -17.18
N PRO A 282 13.58 -22.32 -17.70
CA PRO A 282 14.97 -22.32 -18.16
C PRO A 282 15.91 -22.70 -17.01
N GLN A 283 16.91 -23.56 -17.29
CA GLN A 283 17.84 -24.06 -16.29
C GLN A 283 18.55 -22.95 -15.49
N GLN A 284 18.92 -21.86 -16.17
CA GLN A 284 19.55 -20.72 -15.50
C GLN A 284 18.61 -20.09 -14.47
N PHE A 285 17.33 -19.87 -14.81
CA PHE A 285 16.35 -19.24 -13.91
C PHE A 285 16.06 -20.14 -12.71
N LEU A 286 15.94 -21.45 -12.94
CA LEU A 286 15.80 -22.43 -11.86
C LEU A 286 16.95 -22.35 -10.86
N VAL A 287 18.21 -22.30 -11.34
CA VAL A 287 19.38 -22.21 -10.46
C VAL A 287 19.39 -20.90 -9.67
N GLU A 288 19.09 -19.77 -10.33
CA GLU A 288 19.03 -18.44 -9.70
C GLU A 288 17.92 -18.37 -8.64
N LEU A 289 16.75 -18.95 -8.92
CA LEU A 289 15.64 -19.08 -7.98
C LEU A 289 16.06 -19.92 -6.76
N LEU A 290 16.57 -21.12 -6.97
CA LEU A 290 17.02 -22.03 -5.90
C LEU A 290 18.07 -21.35 -5.01
N ASP A 291 19.07 -20.71 -5.61
CA ASP A 291 20.10 -19.96 -4.91
C ASP A 291 19.48 -18.80 -4.08
N SER A 292 18.50 -18.10 -4.62
CA SER A 292 17.86 -16.98 -3.94
C SER A 292 17.10 -17.40 -2.67
N VAL A 293 16.39 -18.54 -2.75
CA VAL A 293 15.66 -19.10 -1.61
C VAL A 293 16.62 -19.71 -0.58
N GLN A 294 17.61 -20.45 -1.03
CA GLN A 294 18.59 -21.06 -0.12
C GLN A 294 19.48 -20.03 0.59
N ASN A 295 19.63 -18.82 0.04
CA ASN A 295 20.36 -17.71 0.65
C ASN A 295 19.50 -16.85 1.60
N GLN A 296 18.25 -17.20 1.86
CA GLN A 296 17.41 -16.45 2.80
C GLN A 296 18.02 -16.44 4.21
N THR A 297 18.08 -15.27 4.82
CA THR A 297 18.59 -15.12 6.20
C THR A 297 17.67 -15.71 7.23
N TYR A 298 16.35 -15.67 7.02
CA TYR A 298 15.38 -16.44 7.81
C TYR A 298 15.45 -17.93 7.46
N GLN A 299 15.54 -18.80 8.46
CA GLN A 299 15.83 -20.22 8.24
C GLN A 299 14.62 -21.15 8.32
N ASN A 300 13.49 -20.70 8.92
CA ASN A 300 12.30 -21.53 9.09
C ASN A 300 11.37 -21.44 7.87
N TRP A 301 11.85 -21.95 6.74
CA TRP A 301 11.09 -22.03 5.49
C TRP A 301 11.14 -23.43 4.89
N GLU A 302 10.24 -23.70 3.98
CA GLU A 302 10.31 -24.81 3.02
C GLU A 302 10.03 -24.29 1.61
N LEU A 303 10.58 -24.93 0.58
CA LEU A 303 10.37 -24.61 -0.81
C LEU A 303 9.56 -25.71 -1.48
N CYS A 304 8.36 -25.41 -1.91
CA CYS A 304 7.42 -26.32 -2.56
C CYS A 304 7.42 -26.10 -4.07
N LEU A 305 8.14 -26.91 -4.81
CA LEU A 305 8.27 -26.86 -6.27
C LEU A 305 7.32 -27.85 -6.91
N VAL A 306 6.43 -27.36 -7.78
CA VAL A 306 5.47 -28.19 -8.52
C VAL A 306 5.75 -28.04 -10.01
N ASP A 307 6.20 -29.10 -10.65
CA ASP A 307 6.68 -29.08 -12.03
C ASP A 307 5.70 -29.76 -12.99
N ALA A 308 5.11 -28.95 -13.87
CA ALA A 308 4.23 -29.36 -14.96
C ALA A 308 4.92 -29.34 -16.33
N GLY A 309 6.23 -29.07 -16.38
CA GLY A 309 7.02 -29.01 -17.63
C GLY A 309 7.34 -30.39 -18.19
N GLN A 310 7.95 -30.40 -19.37
CA GLN A 310 8.36 -31.62 -20.07
C GLN A 310 9.86 -31.95 -19.88
N ASP A 311 10.65 -30.96 -19.44
CA ASP A 311 12.09 -31.08 -19.32
C ASP A 311 12.49 -31.80 -18.03
N GLU A 312 13.03 -33.00 -18.15
CA GLU A 312 13.50 -33.81 -17.02
C GLU A 312 14.73 -33.20 -16.31
N THR A 313 15.48 -32.31 -16.97
CA THR A 313 16.65 -31.67 -16.35
C THR A 313 16.26 -30.77 -15.17
N VAL A 314 15.06 -30.20 -15.19
CA VAL A 314 14.47 -29.47 -14.08
C VAL A 314 14.39 -30.36 -12.82
N GLY A 315 13.77 -31.53 -12.96
CA GLY A 315 13.64 -32.50 -11.88
C GLY A 315 15.00 -32.98 -11.35
N GLN A 316 15.96 -33.25 -12.24
CA GLN A 316 17.32 -33.68 -11.86
C GLN A 316 18.04 -32.62 -11.04
N THR A 317 17.94 -31.36 -11.46
CA THR A 317 18.55 -30.22 -10.75
C THR A 317 17.93 -30.02 -9.37
N VAL A 318 16.60 -30.07 -9.30
CA VAL A 318 15.91 -29.96 -8.00
C VAL A 318 16.25 -31.13 -7.08
N ALA A 319 16.30 -32.37 -7.61
CA ALA A 319 16.67 -33.55 -6.82
C ALA A 319 18.09 -33.44 -6.23
N ALA A 320 19.05 -32.95 -7.00
CA ALA A 320 20.40 -32.68 -6.52
C ALA A 320 20.42 -31.67 -5.35
N ARG A 321 19.66 -30.59 -5.46
CA ARG A 321 19.55 -29.56 -4.39
C ARG A 321 18.81 -30.10 -3.17
N ALA A 322 17.73 -30.84 -3.36
CA ALA A 322 16.95 -31.44 -2.29
C ALA A 322 17.74 -32.51 -1.48
N ALA A 323 18.70 -33.22 -2.11
CA ALA A 323 19.59 -34.12 -1.43
C ALA A 323 20.53 -33.38 -0.42
N GLU A 324 20.85 -32.13 -0.68
CA GLU A 324 21.69 -31.26 0.17
C GLU A 324 20.88 -30.47 1.17
N ASP A 325 19.64 -30.09 0.82
CA ASP A 325 18.75 -29.25 1.63
C ASP A 325 17.34 -29.86 1.73
N PRO A 326 17.01 -30.56 2.83
CA PRO A 326 15.74 -31.25 2.98
C PRO A 326 14.51 -30.33 3.08
N ARG A 327 14.71 -29.01 3.12
CA ARG A 327 13.63 -28.02 3.06
C ARG A 327 13.06 -27.87 1.65
N ILE A 328 13.76 -28.38 0.62
CA ILE A 328 13.31 -28.36 -0.77
C ILE A 328 12.45 -29.60 -1.03
N ARG A 329 11.20 -29.35 -1.41
CA ARG A 329 10.21 -30.38 -1.74
C ARG A 329 9.83 -30.23 -3.20
N TYR A 330 9.75 -31.35 -3.91
CA TYR A 330 9.48 -31.39 -5.33
C TYR A 330 8.37 -32.39 -5.66
N GLN A 331 7.45 -31.95 -6.52
CA GLN A 331 6.40 -32.78 -7.07
C GLN A 331 6.34 -32.60 -8.59
N LYS A 332 6.54 -33.69 -9.33
CA LYS A 332 6.28 -33.74 -10.77
C LYS A 332 4.81 -34.01 -11.02
N LEU A 333 4.16 -33.18 -11.85
CA LEU A 333 2.79 -33.42 -12.28
C LEU A 333 2.75 -34.25 -13.55
N GLU A 334 1.73 -35.10 -13.66
CA GLU A 334 1.48 -35.91 -14.87
C GLU A 334 1.03 -35.03 -16.06
N LYS A 335 0.34 -33.92 -15.77
CA LYS A 335 -0.16 -32.97 -16.77
C LYS A 335 -0.09 -31.54 -16.23
N ASN A 336 0.00 -30.59 -17.15
CA ASN A 336 -0.15 -29.19 -16.82
C ASN A 336 -1.63 -28.83 -16.57
N GLU A 337 -1.95 -28.39 -15.37
CA GLU A 337 -3.31 -27.99 -14.95
C GLU A 337 -3.56 -26.47 -15.11
N GLY A 338 -2.62 -25.77 -15.77
CA GLY A 338 -2.59 -24.31 -15.85
C GLY A 338 -2.02 -23.66 -14.58
N ILE A 339 -1.83 -22.34 -14.62
CA ILE A 339 -1.12 -21.65 -13.52
C ILE A 339 -1.84 -21.84 -12.19
N ALA A 340 -3.13 -21.60 -12.10
CA ALA A 340 -3.90 -21.78 -10.88
C ALA A 340 -3.91 -23.25 -10.39
N GLY A 341 -4.09 -24.23 -11.28
CA GLY A 341 -4.06 -25.65 -10.91
C GLY A 341 -2.70 -26.07 -10.38
N ASN A 342 -1.62 -25.68 -11.05
CA ASN A 342 -0.25 -25.98 -10.61
C ASN A 342 0.06 -25.32 -9.25
N THR A 343 -0.35 -24.05 -9.05
CA THR A 343 -0.20 -23.36 -7.76
C THR A 343 -0.97 -24.08 -6.65
N ASN A 344 -2.19 -24.57 -6.92
CA ASN A 344 -2.98 -25.32 -5.95
C ASN A 344 -2.32 -26.63 -5.52
N GLN A 345 -1.63 -27.32 -6.43
CA GLN A 345 -0.81 -28.47 -6.06
C GLN A 345 0.34 -28.06 -5.12
N GLY A 346 0.89 -26.86 -5.30
CA GLY A 346 1.87 -26.28 -4.39
C GLY A 346 1.28 -25.95 -3.02
N PHE A 347 0.05 -25.44 -2.96
CA PHE A 347 -0.66 -25.23 -1.69
C PHE A 347 -0.90 -26.56 -0.96
N ALA A 348 -1.26 -27.61 -1.68
CA ALA A 348 -1.43 -28.96 -1.10
C ALA A 348 -0.12 -29.56 -0.60
N LEU A 349 1.02 -29.21 -1.22
CA LEU A 349 2.35 -29.64 -0.79
C LEU A 349 2.85 -28.85 0.43
N ALA A 350 2.40 -27.62 0.64
CA ALA A 350 2.82 -26.72 1.71
C ALA A 350 2.41 -27.24 3.10
N THR A 351 3.33 -27.14 4.08
CA THR A 351 3.08 -27.52 5.48
C THR A 351 3.29 -26.37 6.46
N GLY A 352 3.79 -25.24 5.98
CA GLY A 352 4.00 -24.05 6.78
C GLY A 352 2.68 -23.36 7.16
N GLU A 353 2.73 -22.58 8.23
CA GLU A 353 1.58 -21.78 8.66
C GLU A 353 1.37 -20.55 7.78
N PHE A 354 2.39 -20.14 7.03
CA PHE A 354 2.34 -19.07 6.04
C PHE A 354 2.79 -19.56 4.67
N ILE A 355 2.21 -18.98 3.62
CA ILE A 355 2.48 -19.30 2.23
C ILE A 355 2.97 -18.05 1.53
N ALA A 356 4.09 -18.14 0.83
CA ALA A 356 4.65 -17.13 -0.04
C ALA A 356 4.53 -17.59 -1.50
N LEU A 357 4.08 -16.73 -2.39
CA LEU A 357 4.05 -16.99 -3.83
C LEU A 357 5.33 -16.46 -4.47
N LEU A 358 5.97 -17.29 -5.30
CA LEU A 358 7.18 -16.93 -6.04
C LEU A 358 7.11 -17.51 -7.45
N ASP A 359 7.31 -16.68 -8.46
CA ASP A 359 7.35 -17.12 -9.85
C ASP A 359 8.69 -17.80 -10.20
N HIS A 360 8.63 -18.75 -11.12
CA HIS A 360 9.76 -19.64 -11.42
C HIS A 360 10.94 -18.98 -12.15
N ASP A 361 10.79 -17.76 -12.63
CA ASP A 361 11.81 -16.97 -13.33
C ASP A 361 12.34 -15.79 -12.50
N ASP A 362 11.87 -15.62 -11.27
CA ASP A 362 12.15 -14.49 -10.39
C ASP A 362 13.19 -14.82 -9.29
N ILE A 363 13.60 -13.77 -8.59
CA ILE A 363 14.64 -13.85 -7.57
C ILE A 363 14.17 -13.15 -6.27
N LEU A 364 14.33 -13.80 -5.12
CA LEU A 364 14.09 -13.18 -3.82
C LEU A 364 15.34 -12.47 -3.29
N HIS A 365 15.16 -11.29 -2.72
CA HIS A 365 16.20 -10.65 -1.92
C HIS A 365 16.54 -11.54 -0.70
N PRO A 366 17.82 -11.71 -0.33
CA PRO A 366 18.21 -12.64 0.76
C PRO A 366 17.61 -12.29 2.13
N CYS A 367 17.16 -11.06 2.33
CA CYS A 367 16.49 -10.62 3.57
C CYS A 367 14.96 -10.72 3.51
N ALA A 368 14.36 -11.17 2.40
CA ALA A 368 12.92 -11.09 2.18
C ALA A 368 12.11 -11.81 3.26
N LEU A 369 12.41 -13.08 3.50
CA LEU A 369 11.69 -13.87 4.50
C LEU A 369 11.96 -13.41 5.93
N TRP A 370 13.10 -12.78 6.21
CA TRP A 370 13.39 -12.24 7.53
C TRP A 370 12.48 -11.07 7.86
N TYR A 371 12.30 -10.11 6.93
CA TYR A 371 11.39 -8.98 7.11
C TYR A 371 9.93 -9.44 7.19
N VAL A 372 9.54 -10.42 6.38
CA VAL A 372 8.21 -11.04 6.47
C VAL A 372 7.99 -11.69 7.83
N ALA A 373 8.94 -12.50 8.30
CA ALA A 373 8.88 -13.14 9.61
C ALA A 373 8.80 -12.11 10.75
N GLN A 374 9.54 -11.00 10.65
CA GLN A 374 9.47 -9.89 11.60
C GLN A 374 8.07 -9.26 11.62
N ALA A 375 7.48 -8.98 10.47
CA ALA A 375 6.13 -8.40 10.38
C ALA A 375 5.08 -9.35 10.99
N ILE A 376 5.20 -10.66 10.77
CA ILE A 376 4.34 -11.66 11.39
C ILE A 376 4.50 -11.67 12.90
N ALA A 377 5.75 -11.72 13.40
CA ALA A 377 6.03 -11.85 14.83
C ALA A 377 5.70 -10.60 15.63
N GLU A 378 6.03 -9.41 15.12
CA GLU A 378 5.92 -8.15 15.86
C GLU A 378 4.57 -7.44 15.66
N GLN A 379 3.95 -7.58 14.47
CA GLN A 379 2.72 -6.88 14.13
C GLN A 379 1.49 -7.78 14.06
N GLY A 380 1.66 -9.11 14.15
CA GLY A 380 0.58 -10.08 14.04
C GLY A 380 -0.03 -10.12 12.64
N ALA A 381 0.76 -9.87 11.60
CA ALA A 381 0.29 -9.86 10.23
C ALA A 381 -0.21 -11.25 9.81
N ASP A 382 -1.35 -11.32 9.15
CA ASP A 382 -1.87 -12.52 8.50
C ASP A 382 -1.83 -12.43 6.96
N PHE A 383 -1.58 -11.22 6.44
CA PHE A 383 -1.23 -10.96 5.04
C PHE A 383 -0.12 -9.90 4.96
N VAL A 384 0.94 -10.18 4.22
CA VAL A 384 2.11 -9.31 4.04
C VAL A 384 2.40 -9.16 2.55
N TYR A 385 2.78 -7.98 2.11
CA TYR A 385 3.33 -7.73 0.76
C TYR A 385 4.50 -6.76 0.81
N THR A 386 5.33 -6.77 -0.24
CA THR A 386 6.57 -5.98 -0.30
C THR A 386 6.65 -5.15 -1.57
N ASP A 387 7.59 -4.21 -1.61
CA ASP A 387 7.99 -3.55 -2.85
C ASP A 387 8.76 -4.53 -3.75
N GLU A 388 8.76 -4.23 -5.05
CA GLU A 388 9.45 -5.03 -6.05
C GLU A 388 10.22 -4.15 -7.04
N VAL A 389 11.17 -4.76 -7.75
CA VAL A 389 11.92 -4.10 -8.81
C VAL A 389 12.06 -5.04 -10.01
N THR A 390 11.82 -4.52 -11.22
CA THR A 390 12.06 -5.29 -12.44
C THR A 390 13.53 -5.23 -12.85
N PHE A 391 14.01 -6.31 -13.48
CA PHE A 391 15.36 -6.38 -14.02
C PHE A 391 15.38 -7.14 -15.36
N GLU A 392 16.38 -6.87 -16.18
CA GLU A 392 16.58 -7.51 -17.48
C GLU A 392 17.91 -8.26 -17.50
N GLY A 393 17.86 -9.53 -17.89
CA GLY A 393 19.05 -10.39 -17.99
C GLY A 393 19.68 -10.69 -16.63
N ASP A 394 20.45 -9.75 -16.06
CA ASP A 394 21.13 -9.86 -14.76
C ASP A 394 20.58 -8.81 -13.78
N ILE A 395 20.58 -9.13 -12.49
CA ILE A 395 20.12 -8.23 -11.41
C ILE A 395 20.91 -6.90 -11.32
N ASP A 396 22.04 -6.77 -12.01
CA ASP A 396 22.77 -5.50 -12.11
C ASP A 396 22.06 -4.52 -13.09
N HIS A 397 21.08 -4.98 -13.87
CA HIS A 397 20.31 -4.17 -14.82
C HIS A 397 18.86 -3.99 -14.32
N LEU A 398 18.72 -3.24 -13.24
CA LEU A 398 17.40 -2.87 -12.70
C LEU A 398 16.73 -1.84 -13.61
N THR A 399 15.43 -2.02 -13.89
CA THR A 399 14.69 -1.19 -14.85
C THR A 399 13.60 -0.36 -14.20
N VAL A 400 12.59 -0.97 -13.57
CA VAL A 400 11.46 -0.25 -12.99
C VAL A 400 11.33 -0.59 -11.52
N TYR A 401 11.23 0.45 -10.68
CA TYR A 401 11.02 0.32 -9.24
C TYR A 401 9.54 0.48 -8.94
N HIS A 402 8.93 -0.52 -8.33
CA HIS A 402 7.52 -0.51 -7.93
C HIS A 402 7.42 -0.31 -6.42
N PHE A 403 7.37 0.95 -6.00
CA PHE A 403 7.06 1.33 -4.62
C PHE A 403 5.56 1.31 -4.43
N LYS A 404 5.10 0.55 -3.47
CA LYS A 404 3.67 0.29 -3.23
C LYS A 404 3.19 1.13 -2.06
N PRO A 405 1.91 1.57 -2.05
CA PRO A 405 1.33 2.19 -0.87
C PRO A 405 1.05 1.15 0.21
N ASP A 406 0.82 1.62 1.44
CA ASP A 406 0.14 0.81 2.45
C ASP A 406 -1.23 0.34 1.92
N TYR A 407 -1.78 -0.72 2.53
CA TYR A 407 -3.00 -1.34 2.00
C TYR A 407 -4.14 -0.34 1.87
N MET A 408 -4.62 -0.21 0.64
CA MET A 408 -5.77 0.61 0.26
C MET A 408 -6.69 -0.20 -0.65
N LEU A 409 -7.90 -0.49 -0.15
CA LEU A 409 -8.89 -1.30 -0.87
C LEU A 409 -9.26 -0.69 -2.23
N ASP A 410 -9.47 0.61 -2.30
CA ASP A 410 -9.86 1.27 -3.55
C ASP A 410 -8.73 1.27 -4.59
N ASN A 411 -7.47 1.32 -4.14
CA ASN A 411 -6.34 1.13 -5.03
C ASN A 411 -6.26 -0.32 -5.53
N LEU A 412 -6.50 -1.31 -4.66
CA LEU A 412 -6.55 -2.71 -5.08
C LEU A 412 -7.69 -2.98 -6.07
N ARG A 413 -8.84 -2.32 -5.91
CA ARG A 413 -9.95 -2.37 -6.86
C ARG A 413 -9.64 -1.76 -8.23
N SER A 414 -8.68 -0.85 -8.28
CA SER A 414 -8.27 -0.16 -9.51
C SER A 414 -7.06 -0.79 -10.18
N ASN A 415 -6.22 -1.49 -9.43
CA ASN A 415 -4.96 -2.05 -9.90
C ASN A 415 -4.50 -3.19 -8.99
N ASN A 416 -4.07 -4.31 -9.57
CA ASN A 416 -3.40 -5.39 -8.83
C ASN A 416 -1.97 -4.97 -8.43
N TYR A 417 -1.85 -4.03 -7.49
CA TYR A 417 -0.54 -3.50 -7.07
C TYR A 417 0.20 -4.39 -6.06
N ILE A 418 -0.49 -5.35 -5.43
CA ILE A 418 0.11 -6.23 -4.43
C ILE A 418 1.14 -7.18 -5.06
N CYS A 419 0.80 -7.83 -6.15
CA CYS A 419 1.61 -8.79 -6.95
C CYS A 419 2.68 -9.55 -6.13
N HIS A 420 3.93 -9.16 -6.22
CA HIS A 420 5.08 -9.83 -5.61
C HIS A 420 5.78 -8.93 -4.59
N LEU A 421 6.36 -9.40 -3.52
CA LEU A 421 6.15 -10.67 -2.88
C LEU A 421 4.85 -10.61 -2.07
N SER A 422 3.98 -11.60 -2.16
CA SER A 422 2.82 -11.74 -1.27
C SER A 422 2.99 -12.95 -0.37
N VAL A 423 2.69 -12.78 0.92
CA VAL A 423 2.75 -13.84 1.93
C VAL A 423 1.51 -13.78 2.81
N PHE A 424 0.83 -14.89 2.97
CA PHE A 424 -0.43 -14.95 3.73
C PHE A 424 -0.51 -16.22 4.58
N SER A 425 -1.29 -16.18 5.66
CA SER A 425 -1.44 -17.36 6.51
C SER A 425 -2.25 -18.46 5.82
N ALA A 426 -1.87 -19.72 6.03
CA ALA A 426 -2.61 -20.87 5.54
C ALA A 426 -4.06 -20.89 6.06
N LYS A 427 -4.29 -20.37 7.28
CA LYS A 427 -5.63 -20.20 7.85
C LYS A 427 -6.46 -19.20 7.04
N LEU A 428 -5.86 -18.09 6.64
CA LEU A 428 -6.51 -17.08 5.81
C LEU A 428 -6.85 -17.64 4.43
N LEU A 429 -5.91 -18.39 3.80
CA LEU A 429 -6.15 -19.07 2.53
C LEU A 429 -7.35 -20.04 2.65
N ALA A 430 -7.38 -20.87 3.68
CA ALA A 430 -8.48 -21.81 3.92
C ALA A 430 -9.83 -21.08 4.13
N ALA A 431 -9.84 -19.91 4.79
CA ALA A 431 -11.05 -19.12 5.02
C ALA A 431 -11.65 -18.52 3.74
N VAL A 432 -10.90 -18.47 2.63
CA VAL A 432 -11.34 -17.93 1.35
C VAL A 432 -11.50 -18.98 0.26
N GLY A 433 -11.48 -20.26 0.60
CA GLY A 433 -11.70 -21.39 -0.30
C GLY A 433 -10.48 -22.30 -0.48
N GLY A 434 -9.30 -21.87 -0.06
CA GLY A 434 -8.07 -22.68 -0.03
C GLY A 434 -7.37 -22.83 -1.38
N ASP A 435 -7.78 -22.05 -2.41
CA ASP A 435 -7.33 -22.27 -3.79
C ASP A 435 -7.23 -20.97 -4.63
N GLU A 436 -6.39 -21.02 -5.65
CA GLU A 436 -6.53 -20.18 -6.84
C GLU A 436 -7.57 -20.78 -7.79
N ARG A 437 -8.34 -19.94 -8.45
CA ARG A 437 -9.45 -20.38 -9.28
C ARG A 437 -9.11 -20.31 -10.76
N ALA A 438 -9.12 -21.45 -11.44
CA ALA A 438 -8.85 -21.54 -12.89
C ALA A 438 -9.74 -20.66 -13.77
N ALA A 439 -10.93 -20.28 -13.27
CA ALA A 439 -11.84 -19.36 -13.96
C ALA A 439 -11.26 -17.95 -14.13
N TYR A 440 -10.18 -17.62 -13.42
CA TYR A 440 -9.49 -16.33 -13.44
C TYR A 440 -8.02 -16.46 -13.92
N ASN A 441 -7.68 -17.54 -14.63
CA ASN A 441 -6.33 -17.72 -15.18
C ASN A 441 -5.89 -16.48 -15.96
N GLY A 442 -4.68 -16.00 -15.66
CA GLY A 442 -4.12 -14.72 -16.15
C GLY A 442 -4.29 -13.54 -15.19
N SER A 443 -5.20 -13.66 -14.20
CA SER A 443 -5.38 -12.75 -13.06
C SER A 443 -5.86 -13.55 -11.82
N GLN A 444 -5.43 -14.79 -11.70
CA GLN A 444 -5.82 -15.72 -10.62
C GLN A 444 -5.30 -15.25 -9.26
N ASP A 445 -4.12 -14.65 -9.25
CA ASP A 445 -3.50 -13.98 -8.10
C ASP A 445 -4.35 -12.78 -7.64
N TYR A 446 -4.85 -11.98 -8.58
CA TYR A 446 -5.72 -10.85 -8.26
C TYR A 446 -7.04 -11.28 -7.61
N ASP A 447 -7.73 -12.31 -8.17
CA ASP A 447 -8.91 -12.90 -7.51
C ASP A 447 -8.57 -13.38 -6.09
N LEU A 448 -7.42 -14.05 -5.95
CA LEU A 448 -6.96 -14.54 -4.65
C LEU A 448 -6.72 -13.37 -3.67
N TYR A 449 -6.02 -12.32 -4.08
CA TYR A 449 -5.73 -11.17 -3.21
C TYR A 449 -7.01 -10.42 -2.81
N LEU A 450 -7.96 -10.22 -3.71
CA LEU A 450 -9.26 -9.65 -3.37
C LEU A 450 -9.96 -10.48 -2.29
N ARG A 451 -10.00 -11.82 -2.43
CA ARG A 451 -10.59 -12.71 -1.42
C ARG A 451 -9.84 -12.69 -0.09
N LEU A 452 -8.51 -12.74 -0.12
CA LEU A 452 -7.68 -12.71 1.08
C LEU A 452 -7.87 -11.39 1.83
N THR A 453 -7.82 -10.25 1.15
CA THR A 453 -7.97 -8.93 1.77
C THR A 453 -9.37 -8.67 2.33
N GLU A 454 -10.42 -9.33 1.80
CA GLU A 454 -11.78 -9.32 2.38
C GLU A 454 -11.85 -9.98 3.77
N LYS A 455 -10.91 -10.86 4.13
CA LYS A 455 -10.94 -11.67 5.35
C LYS A 455 -9.72 -11.46 6.24
N ALA A 456 -8.68 -10.80 5.75
CA ALA A 456 -7.48 -10.55 6.53
C ALA A 456 -7.78 -9.66 7.75
N HIS A 457 -7.19 -9.99 8.88
CA HIS A 457 -7.27 -9.19 10.11
C HIS A 457 -6.19 -8.11 10.15
N LYS A 458 -5.00 -8.42 9.64
CA LYS A 458 -3.86 -7.51 9.65
C LYS A 458 -3.04 -7.65 8.38
N ILE A 459 -3.21 -6.68 7.49
CA ILE A 459 -2.42 -6.55 6.27
C ILE A 459 -1.25 -5.62 6.58
N VAL A 460 -0.03 -6.04 6.24
CA VAL A 460 1.20 -5.26 6.44
C VAL A 460 1.95 -5.10 5.13
N HIS A 461 2.23 -3.87 4.76
CA HIS A 461 3.17 -3.53 3.71
C HIS A 461 4.59 -3.39 4.29
N ILE A 462 5.56 -4.00 3.64
CA ILE A 462 6.98 -3.84 3.94
C ILE A 462 7.60 -2.98 2.84
N PRO A 463 7.94 -1.71 3.12
CA PRO A 463 8.44 -0.77 2.10
C PRO A 463 9.92 -1.02 1.78
N HIS A 464 10.23 -2.23 1.37
CA HIS A 464 11.55 -2.66 0.95
C HIS A 464 11.46 -3.45 -0.36
N LEU A 465 12.40 -3.21 -1.28
CA LEU A 465 12.56 -3.95 -2.53
C LEU A 465 13.07 -5.36 -2.23
N LEU A 466 12.16 -6.30 -1.98
CA LEU A 466 12.48 -7.66 -1.55
C LEU A 466 12.22 -8.72 -2.63
N TYR A 467 11.67 -8.30 -3.76
CA TYR A 467 11.37 -9.16 -4.89
C TYR A 467 11.96 -8.57 -6.18
N TYR A 468 12.67 -9.39 -6.94
CA TYR A 468 13.27 -9.04 -8.21
C TYR A 468 12.52 -9.75 -9.32
N TRP A 469 11.69 -8.99 -10.02
CA TRP A 469 10.84 -9.46 -11.10
C TRP A 469 11.61 -9.43 -12.43
N ARG A 470 11.76 -10.60 -13.05
CA ARG A 470 12.47 -10.71 -14.33
C ARG A 470 11.60 -10.24 -15.48
N SER A 471 12.01 -9.17 -16.15
CA SER A 471 11.41 -8.74 -17.41
C SER A 471 11.88 -9.65 -18.54
N SER A 472 10.94 -10.28 -19.24
CA SER A 472 11.22 -11.04 -20.44
C SER A 472 10.26 -10.61 -21.57
N PRO A 473 10.67 -10.70 -22.84
CA PRO A 473 9.78 -10.39 -23.98
C PRO A 473 8.51 -11.25 -24.03
N THR A 474 8.49 -12.38 -23.31
CA THR A 474 7.38 -13.32 -23.23
C THR A 474 6.52 -13.12 -21.98
N SER A 475 6.92 -12.25 -21.05
CA SER A 475 6.16 -12.01 -19.83
C SER A 475 4.80 -11.34 -20.11
N VAL A 476 3.83 -11.56 -19.22
CA VAL A 476 2.47 -10.95 -19.33
C VAL A 476 2.58 -9.44 -19.32
N ALA A 477 3.46 -8.89 -18.48
CA ALA A 477 3.66 -7.46 -18.30
C ALA A 477 4.23 -6.75 -19.54
N SER A 478 5.00 -7.44 -20.38
CA SER A 478 5.64 -6.82 -21.56
C SER A 478 4.70 -6.69 -22.77
N ASN A 479 3.57 -7.41 -22.81
CA ASN A 479 2.64 -7.38 -23.95
C ASN A 479 1.18 -7.57 -23.51
N ILE A 480 0.63 -6.57 -22.80
CA ILE A 480 -0.76 -6.56 -22.32
C ILE A 480 -1.76 -6.68 -23.46
N SER A 481 -1.50 -6.03 -24.61
CA SER A 481 -2.41 -6.05 -25.76
C SER A 481 -2.55 -7.42 -26.43
N ALA A 482 -1.57 -8.31 -26.26
CA ALA A 482 -1.63 -9.68 -26.79
C ALA A 482 -2.35 -10.67 -25.84
N LYS A 483 -2.70 -10.24 -24.63
CA LYS A 483 -3.27 -11.10 -23.56
C LYS A 483 -4.57 -10.51 -22.99
N THR A 484 -5.52 -10.19 -23.86
CA THR A 484 -6.84 -9.63 -23.49
C THR A 484 -7.57 -10.48 -22.45
N TYR A 485 -7.34 -11.81 -22.46
CA TYR A 485 -7.94 -12.72 -21.47
C TYR A 485 -7.54 -12.41 -20.03
N CYS A 486 -6.34 -11.84 -19.78
CA CYS A 486 -5.92 -11.43 -18.43
C CYS A 486 -6.80 -10.26 -17.94
N LEU A 487 -7.09 -9.32 -18.84
CA LEU A 487 -7.94 -8.16 -18.54
C LEU A 487 -9.37 -8.60 -18.27
N GLU A 488 -9.92 -9.51 -19.09
CA GLU A 488 -11.25 -10.08 -18.89
C GLU A 488 -11.34 -10.84 -17.55
N ALA A 489 -10.29 -11.59 -17.21
CA ALA A 489 -10.20 -12.29 -15.92
C ALA A 489 -10.16 -11.30 -14.74
N ALA A 490 -9.42 -10.19 -14.85
CA ALA A 490 -9.37 -9.15 -13.81
C ALA A 490 -10.72 -8.48 -13.61
N VAL A 491 -11.40 -8.09 -14.70
CA VAL A 491 -12.77 -7.52 -14.64
C VAL A 491 -13.73 -8.51 -13.99
N LYS A 492 -13.67 -9.78 -14.37
CA LYS A 492 -14.48 -10.84 -13.76
C LYS A 492 -14.19 -11.00 -12.27
N ALA A 493 -12.92 -10.92 -11.84
CA ALA A 493 -12.53 -10.99 -10.44
C ALA A 493 -13.11 -9.82 -9.64
N LEU A 494 -13.12 -8.61 -10.21
CA LEU A 494 -13.72 -7.43 -9.59
C LEU A 494 -15.23 -7.55 -9.45
N TYR A 495 -15.97 -7.99 -10.46
CA TYR A 495 -17.41 -8.24 -10.33
C TYR A 495 -17.71 -9.25 -9.21
N ALA A 496 -16.96 -10.36 -9.17
CA ALA A 496 -17.11 -11.35 -8.11
C ALA A 496 -16.75 -10.80 -6.73
N HIS A 497 -15.75 -9.90 -6.63
CA HIS A 497 -15.44 -9.19 -5.40
C HIS A 497 -16.61 -8.30 -4.95
N TYR A 498 -17.12 -7.43 -5.82
CA TYR A 498 -18.22 -6.53 -5.48
C TYR A 498 -19.49 -7.29 -5.06
N GLU A 499 -19.78 -8.42 -5.72
CA GLU A 499 -20.88 -9.31 -5.32
C GLU A 499 -20.67 -9.86 -3.90
N ARG A 500 -19.45 -10.36 -3.56
CA ARG A 500 -19.14 -10.91 -2.23
C ARG A 500 -19.22 -9.87 -1.11
N VAL A 501 -18.84 -8.63 -1.37
CA VAL A 501 -18.88 -7.56 -0.37
C VAL A 501 -20.20 -6.79 -0.35
N GLY A 502 -21.17 -7.15 -1.22
CA GLY A 502 -22.49 -6.54 -1.25
C GLY A 502 -22.51 -5.09 -1.75
N VAL A 503 -21.51 -4.68 -2.52
CA VAL A 503 -21.43 -3.33 -3.10
C VAL A 503 -22.00 -3.36 -4.51
N PRO A 504 -23.10 -2.64 -4.80
CA PRO A 504 -23.62 -2.57 -6.15
C PRO A 504 -22.65 -1.82 -7.07
N VAL A 505 -22.40 -2.35 -8.25
CA VAL A 505 -21.56 -1.75 -9.28
C VAL A 505 -22.27 -1.86 -10.62
N ASP A 506 -22.37 -0.74 -11.35
CA ASP A 506 -23.03 -0.71 -12.65
C ASP A 506 -22.10 -1.24 -13.74
N GLU A 507 -20.84 -0.82 -13.71
CA GLU A 507 -19.84 -1.21 -14.71
C GLU A 507 -18.42 -1.23 -14.11
N VAL A 508 -17.62 -2.22 -14.52
CA VAL A 508 -16.18 -2.26 -14.33
C VAL A 508 -15.54 -2.09 -15.70
N SER A 509 -14.98 -0.91 -15.93
CA SER A 509 -14.28 -0.59 -17.17
C SER A 509 -12.80 -0.41 -16.93
N MET A 510 -12.01 -0.72 -17.94
CA MET A 510 -10.57 -0.48 -17.92
C MET A 510 -10.27 0.86 -18.58
N ILE A 511 -9.43 1.64 -17.93
CA ILE A 511 -9.01 2.97 -18.39
C ILE A 511 -7.64 2.84 -19.09
#